data_ad3630c47a318b8f5cdce04c0321e100
#
_entry.id   ad3630c47a318b8f5cdce04c0321e100
#
_cell.length_a   1.000
_cell.length_b   1.000
_cell.length_c   1.000
_cell.angle_alpha   90.00
_cell.angle_beta   90.00
_cell.angle_gamma   90.00
#
_symmetry.space_group_name_H-M   'P 1'
#
loop_
_entity.id
_entity.type
_entity.pdbx_description
1 polymer ?
#
loop_
_entity_poly.entity_id
_entity_poly.type
_entity_poly.pdbx_seq_one_letter_code
_entity_poly.pdbx_strand_id
1 'polypeptide(L)'
;AFYRAQYPDWSKEKIQNKIENMTDEDMDDMVEPSIYDENIDHVRLVVEDIFKNWRNRSNEGKYNALFTTHVGGNKASTPMAVMYFNEFQRVNKERAEQGLFTLKTAVTFSQSTNNGDYQKVTNDGLWSAMQVYNEQFGTAFGLDDTSAYTQDVASRLNRTAIDGNFLDIVIVVDQLLTGFDAPQMNTLYVDRTLKNALLIQAY
;
A
#
# COMPACT_ATOMS: atom_id res chain seq x y z
N ALA A 1 -5.93 -12.72 26.50
CA ALA A 1 -7.04 -13.36 25.76
C ALA A 1 -6.51 -14.44 24.79
N PHE A 2 -5.54 -14.12 23.92
CA PHE A 2 -4.99 -15.00 22.87
C PHE A 2 -4.53 -16.38 23.41
N TYR A 3 -3.57 -16.44 24.33
CA TYR A 3 -3.06 -17.72 24.86
C TYR A 3 -4.12 -18.56 25.58
N ARG A 4 -5.13 -17.94 26.19
CA ARG A 4 -6.26 -18.68 26.79
C ARG A 4 -7.17 -19.33 25.76
N ALA A 5 -7.33 -18.70 24.60
CA ALA A 5 -8.13 -19.25 23.51
C ALA A 5 -7.39 -20.41 22.83
N GLN A 6 -6.09 -20.23 22.61
CA GLN A 6 -5.26 -21.21 21.90
C GLN A 6 -4.82 -22.39 22.78
N TYR A 7 -4.63 -22.15 24.06
CA TYR A 7 -4.17 -23.15 25.04
C TYR A 7 -5.06 -23.12 26.30
N PRO A 8 -6.29 -23.65 26.24
CA PRO A 8 -7.25 -23.57 27.34
C PRO A 8 -6.76 -24.26 28.63
N ASP A 9 -5.88 -25.25 28.50
CA ASP A 9 -5.33 -26.04 29.62
C ASP A 9 -4.11 -25.39 30.30
N TRP A 10 -3.65 -24.22 29.81
CA TRP A 10 -2.51 -23.56 30.44
C TRP A 10 -2.93 -22.81 31.72
N SER A 11 -2.13 -22.97 32.77
CA SER A 11 -2.31 -22.19 34.00
C SER A 11 -2.07 -20.68 33.74
N LYS A 12 -2.65 -19.83 34.58
CA LYS A 12 -2.42 -18.37 34.52
C LYS A 12 -0.93 -18.03 34.63
N GLU A 13 -0.22 -18.75 35.51
CA GLU A 13 1.21 -18.54 35.75
C GLU A 13 2.07 -18.93 34.55
N LYS A 14 1.73 -20.01 33.85
CA LYS A 14 2.39 -20.40 32.60
C LYS A 14 2.17 -19.38 31.48
N ILE A 15 0.95 -18.85 31.37
CA ILE A 15 0.62 -17.78 30.40
C ILE A 15 1.41 -16.49 30.72
N GLN A 16 1.49 -16.12 32.01
CA GLN A 16 2.23 -14.95 32.46
C GLN A 16 3.72 -15.06 32.14
N ASN A 17 4.33 -16.20 32.47
CA ASN A 17 5.73 -16.46 32.15
C ASN A 17 6.03 -16.44 30.65
N LYS A 18 5.10 -16.93 29.80
CA LYS A 18 5.28 -16.85 28.33
C LYS A 18 5.24 -15.41 27.87
N ILE A 19 4.33 -14.60 28.40
CA ILE A 19 4.20 -13.18 28.06
C ILE A 19 5.45 -12.39 28.48
N GLU A 20 5.99 -12.65 29.67
CA GLU A 20 7.18 -11.97 30.21
C GLU A 20 8.46 -12.31 29.46
N ASN A 21 8.52 -13.48 28.82
CA ASN A 21 9.67 -13.96 28.05
C ASN A 21 9.42 -13.99 26.54
N MET A 22 8.43 -13.24 26.07
CA MET A 22 8.16 -13.11 24.61
C MET A 22 9.28 -12.38 23.92
N THR A 23 9.67 -12.90 22.77
CA THR A 23 10.50 -12.19 21.81
C THR A 23 9.63 -11.28 20.94
N ASP A 24 10.25 -10.32 20.23
CA ASP A 24 9.56 -9.49 19.26
C ASP A 24 8.89 -10.34 18.17
N GLU A 25 9.53 -11.45 17.78
CA GLU A 25 9.01 -12.43 16.82
C GLU A 25 7.76 -13.16 17.35
N ASP A 26 7.76 -13.56 18.64
CA ASP A 26 6.57 -14.14 19.32
C ASP A 26 5.41 -13.10 19.36
N MET A 27 5.71 -11.81 19.51
CA MET A 27 4.70 -10.75 19.55
C MET A 27 4.11 -10.51 18.17
N ASP A 28 4.92 -10.50 17.12
CA ASP A 28 4.46 -10.35 15.73
C ASP A 28 3.57 -11.53 15.31
N ASP A 29 3.91 -12.75 15.70
CA ASP A 29 3.10 -13.95 15.44
C ASP A 29 1.73 -13.94 16.16
N MET A 30 1.60 -13.15 17.23
CA MET A 30 0.35 -13.02 17.98
C MET A 30 -0.62 -12.00 17.43
N VAL A 31 -0.15 -11.08 16.60
CA VAL A 31 -1.00 -10.08 15.98
C VAL A 31 -1.71 -10.72 14.79
N GLU A 32 -3.03 -10.89 14.93
CA GLU A 32 -3.83 -11.27 13.76
C GLU A 32 -3.77 -10.14 12.73
N PRO A 33 -3.26 -10.40 11.52
CA PRO A 33 -3.19 -9.38 10.47
C PRO A 33 -4.52 -8.70 10.19
N SER A 34 -5.64 -9.40 10.40
CA SER A 34 -6.99 -8.88 10.26
C SER A 34 -7.33 -7.68 11.17
N ILE A 35 -6.56 -7.44 12.25
CA ILE A 35 -6.74 -6.25 13.11
C ILE A 35 -6.44 -4.97 12.34
N TYR A 36 -5.59 -5.05 11.33
CA TYR A 36 -5.20 -3.90 10.49
C TYR A 36 -6.10 -3.75 9.25
N ASP A 37 -6.96 -4.74 8.96
CA ASP A 37 -7.88 -4.69 7.83
C ASP A 37 -8.86 -3.53 8.01
N GLU A 38 -8.90 -2.65 7.01
CA GLU A 38 -9.78 -1.47 6.98
C GLU A 38 -9.65 -0.55 8.23
N ASN A 39 -8.49 -0.59 8.91
CA ASN A 39 -8.22 0.22 10.08
C ASN A 39 -7.63 1.57 9.69
N ILE A 40 -8.46 2.62 9.75
CA ILE A 40 -8.07 3.98 9.36
C ILE A 40 -6.94 4.56 10.23
N ASP A 41 -6.87 4.21 11.50
CA ASP A 41 -5.82 4.73 12.39
C ASP A 41 -4.47 4.10 12.05
N HIS A 42 -4.44 2.81 11.68
CA HIS A 42 -3.26 2.17 11.14
C HIS A 42 -2.80 2.85 9.83
N VAL A 43 -3.72 3.05 8.89
CA VAL A 43 -3.44 3.72 7.61
C VAL A 43 -2.82 5.11 7.82
N ARG A 44 -3.37 5.90 8.75
CA ARG A 44 -2.86 7.24 9.09
C ARG A 44 -1.43 7.20 9.63
N LEU A 45 -1.16 6.30 10.58
CA LEU A 45 0.17 6.15 11.17
C LEU A 45 1.22 5.76 10.11
N VAL A 46 0.88 4.83 9.21
CA VAL A 46 1.79 4.41 8.14
C VAL A 46 2.06 5.56 7.16
N VAL A 47 1.03 6.27 6.71
CA VAL A 47 1.20 7.40 5.79
C VAL A 47 2.00 8.54 6.44
N GLU A 48 1.75 8.84 7.71
CA GLU A 48 2.52 9.82 8.47
C GLU A 48 4.00 9.45 8.57
N ASP A 49 4.32 8.17 8.86
CA ASP A 49 5.71 7.68 8.90
C ASP A 49 6.37 7.79 7.52
N ILE A 50 5.65 7.48 6.45
CA ILE A 50 6.16 7.63 5.09
C ILE A 50 6.53 9.08 4.81
N PHE A 51 5.66 10.05 5.07
CA PHE A 51 5.97 11.47 4.86
C PHE A 51 7.13 11.95 5.71
N LYS A 52 7.18 11.54 6.98
CA LYS A 52 8.25 11.90 7.92
C LYS A 52 9.63 11.44 7.44
N ASN A 53 9.70 10.24 6.86
CA ASN A 53 10.96 9.61 6.50
C ASN A 53 11.25 9.67 4.98
N TRP A 54 10.35 10.21 4.17
CA TRP A 54 10.43 10.16 2.71
C TRP A 54 11.73 10.68 2.13
N ARG A 55 12.12 11.88 2.53
CA ARG A 55 13.34 12.50 1.98
C ARG A 55 14.58 11.64 2.18
N ASN A 56 14.71 11.06 3.36
CA ASN A 56 15.84 10.18 3.66
C ASN A 56 15.78 8.88 2.85
N ARG A 57 14.62 8.22 2.80
CA ARG A 57 14.44 6.94 2.09
C ARG A 57 14.53 7.09 0.57
N SER A 58 14.00 8.15 0.02
CA SER A 58 14.04 8.44 -1.42
C SER A 58 15.30 9.15 -1.90
N ASN A 59 16.27 9.43 -1.02
CA ASN A 59 17.43 10.28 -1.31
C ASN A 59 16.99 11.63 -1.92
N GLU A 60 16.22 12.39 -1.14
CA GLU A 60 15.66 13.70 -1.51
C GLU A 60 14.76 13.66 -2.77
N GLY A 61 14.00 12.59 -2.96
CA GLY A 61 13.11 12.42 -4.11
C GLY A 61 13.79 11.93 -5.38
N LYS A 62 15.06 11.51 -5.30
CA LYS A 62 15.77 10.91 -6.42
C LYS A 62 15.20 9.56 -6.82
N TYR A 63 14.75 8.80 -5.84
CA TYR A 63 14.18 7.47 -6.03
C TYR A 63 12.70 7.47 -5.65
N ASN A 64 11.99 6.52 -6.19
CA ASN A 64 10.59 6.26 -5.90
C ASN A 64 10.37 4.95 -5.15
N ALA A 65 9.14 4.69 -4.76
CA ALA A 65 8.78 3.53 -3.97
C ALA A 65 7.57 2.77 -4.52
N LEU A 66 7.57 1.48 -4.25
CA LEU A 66 6.41 0.61 -4.37
C LEU A 66 5.80 0.42 -2.97
N PHE A 67 4.50 0.50 -2.88
CA PHE A 67 3.74 0.22 -1.66
C PHE A 67 2.79 -0.94 -1.92
N THR A 68 2.95 -2.06 -1.21
CA THR A 68 2.04 -3.20 -1.33
C THR A 68 1.14 -3.32 -0.11
N THR A 69 -0.18 -3.38 -0.33
CA THR A 69 -1.16 -3.44 0.73
C THR A 69 -1.42 -4.88 1.19
N HIS A 70 -1.92 -5.01 2.41
CA HIS A 70 -2.30 -6.30 2.99
C HIS A 70 -3.36 -7.01 2.15
N VAL A 71 -3.18 -8.30 1.98
CA VAL A 71 -4.16 -9.23 1.41
C VAL A 71 -4.68 -10.09 2.56
N GLY A 72 -5.81 -9.68 3.14
CA GLY A 72 -6.43 -10.38 4.27
C GLY A 72 -7.27 -11.56 3.81
N GLY A 73 -6.93 -12.77 4.28
CA GLY A 73 -7.71 -13.98 4.03
C GLY A 73 -7.92 -14.27 2.54
N ASN A 74 -9.17 -14.48 2.12
CA ASN A 74 -9.56 -14.72 0.73
C ASN A 74 -10.05 -13.44 0.02
N LYS A 75 -9.82 -12.25 0.58
CA LYS A 75 -10.28 -10.98 0.03
C LYS A 75 -9.11 -10.20 -0.54
N ALA A 76 -9.26 -9.72 -1.76
CA ALA A 76 -8.30 -8.78 -2.33
C ALA A 76 -8.26 -7.48 -1.49
N SER A 77 -7.09 -6.91 -1.31
CA SER A 77 -6.88 -5.72 -0.46
C SER A 77 -7.17 -4.40 -1.19
N THR A 78 -8.02 -4.41 -2.19
CA THR A 78 -8.39 -3.19 -2.92
C THR A 78 -8.96 -2.09 -2.00
N PRO A 79 -9.86 -2.39 -1.03
CA PRO A 79 -10.30 -1.37 -0.08
C PRO A 79 -9.14 -0.71 0.68
N MET A 80 -8.15 -1.49 1.12
CA MET A 80 -6.97 -0.96 1.79
C MET A 80 -6.15 -0.05 0.88
N ALA A 81 -5.95 -0.44 -0.39
CA ALA A 81 -5.25 0.40 -1.36
C ALA A 81 -5.95 1.74 -1.58
N VAL A 82 -7.28 1.73 -1.66
CA VAL A 82 -8.09 2.94 -1.78
C VAL A 82 -8.00 3.79 -0.50
N MET A 83 -8.03 3.18 0.68
CA MET A 83 -7.87 3.90 1.96
C MET A 83 -6.50 4.59 2.04
N TYR A 84 -5.41 3.89 1.69
CA TYR A 84 -4.08 4.48 1.62
C TYR A 84 -4.01 5.62 0.62
N PHE A 85 -4.52 5.42 -0.59
CA PHE A 85 -4.55 6.44 -1.61
C PHE A 85 -5.28 7.71 -1.11
N ASN A 86 -6.47 7.55 -0.55
CA ASN A 86 -7.26 8.67 -0.02
C ASN A 86 -6.52 9.39 1.12
N GLU A 87 -5.85 8.66 1.98
CA GLU A 87 -5.08 9.25 3.07
C GLU A 87 -3.85 10.01 2.55
N PHE A 88 -3.15 9.50 1.54
CA PHE A 88 -2.09 10.26 0.85
C PHE A 88 -2.62 11.57 0.27
N GLN A 89 -3.80 11.55 -0.38
CA GLN A 89 -4.41 12.77 -0.93
C GLN A 89 -4.80 13.76 0.17
N ARG A 90 -5.37 13.27 1.28
CA ARG A 90 -5.71 14.11 2.44
C ARG A 90 -4.47 14.82 3.01
N VAL A 91 -3.41 14.07 3.26
CA VAL A 91 -2.15 14.61 3.79
C VAL A 91 -1.48 15.54 2.79
N ASN A 92 -1.48 15.20 1.50
CA ASN A 92 -0.97 16.06 0.43
C ASN A 92 -1.65 17.43 0.43
N LYS A 93 -2.98 17.46 0.56
CA LYS A 93 -3.76 18.70 0.60
C LYS A 93 -3.35 19.56 1.81
N GLU A 94 -3.33 18.99 3.01
CA GLU A 94 -2.94 19.70 4.22
C GLU A 94 -1.51 20.24 4.14
N ARG A 95 -0.59 19.47 3.57
CA ARG A 95 0.80 19.87 3.41
C ARG A 95 0.98 20.96 2.35
N ALA A 96 0.23 20.89 1.25
CA ALA A 96 0.24 21.93 0.21
C ALA A 96 -0.25 23.29 0.77
N GLU A 97 -1.30 23.29 1.60
CA GLU A 97 -1.80 24.48 2.27
C GLU A 97 -0.75 25.13 3.21
N GLN A 98 0.18 24.32 3.72
CA GLN A 98 1.29 24.76 4.57
C GLN A 98 2.58 25.06 3.78
N GLY A 99 2.58 24.93 2.46
CA GLY A 99 3.76 25.10 1.63
C GLY A 99 4.83 24.01 1.81
N LEU A 100 4.43 22.83 2.32
CA LEU A 100 5.30 21.68 2.51
C LEU A 100 5.32 20.79 1.25
N PHE A 101 6.34 19.95 1.12
CA PHE A 101 6.41 18.99 0.01
C PHE A 101 5.24 18.01 0.04
N THR A 102 4.79 17.61 -1.13
CA THR A 102 3.74 16.61 -1.37
C THR A 102 4.31 15.42 -2.10
N LEU A 103 3.59 14.29 -2.08
CA LEU A 103 3.97 13.07 -2.78
C LEU A 103 3.00 12.77 -3.91
N LYS A 104 3.53 12.55 -5.10
CA LYS A 104 2.74 12.12 -6.26
C LYS A 104 2.50 10.63 -6.19
N THR A 105 1.24 10.26 -5.98
CA THR A 105 0.85 8.87 -5.76
C THR A 105 -0.11 8.37 -6.83
N ALA A 106 -0.01 7.10 -7.15
CA ALA A 106 -0.97 6.38 -7.99
C ALA A 106 -1.34 5.06 -7.33
N VAL A 107 -2.43 4.47 -7.74
CA VAL A 107 -2.84 3.13 -7.30
C VAL A 107 -3.12 2.25 -8.51
N THR A 108 -2.63 1.02 -8.48
CA THR A 108 -2.93 0.01 -9.51
C THR A 108 -3.45 -1.26 -8.86
N PHE A 109 -4.49 -1.84 -9.44
CA PHE A 109 -4.99 -3.16 -9.08
C PHE A 109 -5.52 -3.89 -10.30
N SER A 110 -5.48 -5.22 -10.26
CA SER A 110 -6.06 -6.04 -11.31
C SER A 110 -7.58 -5.93 -11.27
N GLN A 111 -8.19 -5.77 -12.44
CA GLN A 111 -9.64 -5.89 -12.54
C GLN A 111 -10.03 -7.30 -12.17
N SER A 112 -10.73 -7.45 -11.05
CA SER A 112 -11.36 -8.72 -10.71
C SER A 112 -12.65 -8.86 -11.53
N THR A 113 -12.76 -9.95 -12.27
CA THR A 113 -13.97 -10.31 -13.02
C THR A 113 -15.05 -10.96 -12.14
N ASN A 114 -14.85 -11.04 -10.83
CA ASN A 114 -15.80 -11.65 -9.91
C ASN A 114 -16.94 -10.70 -9.58
N ASN A 115 -18.15 -11.11 -9.95
CA ASN A 115 -19.41 -10.39 -9.78
C ASN A 115 -19.77 -10.15 -8.30
N GLY A 116 -20.19 -8.92 -7.97
CA GLY A 116 -20.81 -8.57 -6.71
C GLY A 116 -20.57 -7.12 -6.27
N ASP A 117 -21.07 -6.76 -5.10
CA ASP A 117 -20.94 -5.44 -4.48
C ASP A 117 -19.46 -4.98 -4.35
N TYR A 118 -18.55 -5.93 -4.25
CA TYR A 118 -17.11 -5.71 -4.22
C TYR A 118 -16.56 -5.07 -5.50
N GLN A 119 -17.09 -5.46 -6.66
CA GLN A 119 -16.68 -4.89 -7.95
C GLN A 119 -17.06 -3.41 -8.05
N LYS A 120 -18.18 -3.00 -7.49
CA LYS A 120 -18.61 -1.61 -7.50
C LYS A 120 -17.67 -0.74 -6.67
N VAL A 121 -17.38 -1.14 -5.44
CA VAL A 121 -16.43 -0.43 -4.56
C VAL A 121 -15.04 -0.33 -5.18
N THR A 122 -14.58 -1.40 -5.83
CA THR A 122 -13.30 -1.45 -6.54
C THR A 122 -13.28 -0.48 -7.73
N ASN A 123 -14.33 -0.49 -8.54
CA ASN A 123 -14.42 0.38 -9.73
C ASN A 123 -14.58 1.85 -9.33
N ASP A 124 -15.39 2.17 -8.32
CA ASP A 124 -15.55 3.54 -7.83
C ASP A 124 -14.24 4.08 -7.24
N GLY A 125 -13.52 3.25 -6.50
CA GLY A 125 -12.20 3.60 -5.95
C GLY A 125 -11.16 3.83 -7.04
N LEU A 126 -11.08 2.95 -8.04
CA LEU A 126 -10.17 3.10 -9.18
C LEU A 126 -10.52 4.35 -10.00
N TRP A 127 -11.79 4.54 -10.30
CA TRP A 127 -12.26 5.71 -11.00
C TRP A 127 -11.84 7.01 -10.30
N SER A 128 -12.09 7.10 -9.00
CA SER A 128 -11.69 8.25 -8.20
C SER A 128 -10.18 8.49 -8.24
N ALA A 129 -9.39 7.44 -8.12
CA ALA A 129 -7.94 7.52 -8.21
C ALA A 129 -7.45 7.97 -9.60
N MET A 130 -8.07 7.47 -10.67
CA MET A 130 -7.78 7.88 -12.04
C MET A 130 -8.11 9.35 -12.29
N GLN A 131 -9.19 9.89 -11.69
CA GLN A 131 -9.51 11.31 -11.81
C GLN A 131 -8.41 12.19 -11.19
N VAL A 132 -7.98 11.87 -9.98
CA VAL A 132 -6.86 12.58 -9.32
C VAL A 132 -5.58 12.47 -10.13
N TYR A 133 -5.31 11.28 -10.68
CA TYR A 133 -4.16 11.06 -11.56
C TYR A 133 -4.23 11.92 -12.83
N ASN A 134 -5.39 11.94 -13.49
CA ASN A 134 -5.63 12.74 -14.68
C ASN A 134 -5.38 14.23 -14.43
N GLU A 135 -5.88 14.75 -13.31
CA GLU A 135 -5.63 16.14 -12.91
C GLU A 135 -4.14 16.40 -12.66
N GLN A 136 -3.46 15.49 -11.98
CA GLN A 136 -2.06 15.64 -11.59
C GLN A 136 -1.10 15.56 -12.78
N PHE A 137 -1.42 14.73 -13.78
CA PHE A 137 -0.54 14.45 -14.91
C PHE A 137 -1.05 14.98 -16.26
N GLY A 138 -2.21 15.63 -16.29
CA GLY A 138 -2.81 16.15 -17.53
C GLY A 138 -3.24 15.07 -18.50
N THR A 139 -3.67 13.91 -17.98
CA THR A 139 -4.15 12.76 -18.77
C THR A 139 -5.69 12.70 -18.75
N ALA A 140 -6.28 11.74 -19.46
CA ALA A 140 -7.73 11.60 -19.55
C ALA A 140 -8.18 10.12 -19.55
N PHE A 141 -7.57 9.29 -18.71
CA PHE A 141 -7.91 7.88 -18.63
C PHE A 141 -9.30 7.67 -18.02
N GLY A 142 -10.05 6.73 -18.60
CA GLY A 142 -11.30 6.21 -18.09
C GLY A 142 -11.17 4.75 -17.64
N LEU A 143 -12.24 4.17 -17.11
CA LEU A 143 -12.23 2.77 -16.65
C LEU A 143 -11.96 1.77 -17.78
N ASP A 144 -12.24 2.14 -19.02
CA ASP A 144 -11.94 1.30 -20.19
C ASP A 144 -10.45 1.39 -20.60
N ASP A 145 -9.71 2.37 -20.07
CA ASP A 145 -8.31 2.63 -20.40
C ASP A 145 -7.33 2.06 -19.37
N THR A 146 -7.75 1.12 -18.53
CA THR A 146 -6.92 0.60 -17.41
C THR A 146 -5.56 0.08 -17.83
N SER A 147 -5.44 -0.50 -19.01
CA SER A 147 -4.16 -0.97 -19.56
C SER A 147 -3.23 0.22 -19.89
N ALA A 148 -3.77 1.24 -20.56
CA ALA A 148 -3.01 2.45 -20.90
C ALA A 148 -2.62 3.24 -19.65
N TYR A 149 -3.54 3.34 -18.69
CA TYR A 149 -3.27 3.92 -17.37
C TYR A 149 -2.10 3.21 -16.66
N THR A 150 -2.14 1.87 -16.59
CA THR A 150 -1.06 1.09 -15.93
C THR A 150 0.28 1.26 -16.65
N GLN A 151 0.30 1.37 -17.97
CA GLN A 151 1.51 1.65 -18.75
C GLN A 151 2.05 3.05 -18.47
N ASP A 152 1.19 4.06 -18.38
CA ASP A 152 1.60 5.44 -18.04
C ASP A 152 2.14 5.51 -16.61
N VAL A 153 1.48 4.86 -15.64
CA VAL A 153 1.98 4.71 -14.25
C VAL A 153 3.38 4.09 -14.25
N ALA A 154 3.58 3.00 -14.98
CA ALA A 154 4.88 2.33 -15.09
C ALA A 154 5.95 3.25 -15.72
N SER A 155 5.59 3.99 -16.76
CA SER A 155 6.47 4.96 -17.42
C SER A 155 6.93 6.07 -16.48
N ARG A 156 6.00 6.61 -15.65
CA ARG A 156 6.31 7.65 -14.66
C ARG A 156 7.13 7.13 -13.50
N LEU A 157 6.87 5.89 -13.09
CA LEU A 157 7.65 5.23 -12.06
C LEU A 157 9.08 4.93 -12.54
N ASN A 158 9.25 4.51 -13.80
CA ASN A 158 10.55 4.29 -14.45
C ASN A 158 11.27 5.59 -14.87
N ARG A 159 10.64 6.75 -14.65
CA ARG A 159 11.16 8.06 -15.07
C ARG A 159 11.43 8.17 -16.57
N THR A 160 10.61 7.47 -17.38
CA THR A 160 10.66 7.50 -18.85
C THR A 160 9.55 8.35 -19.48
N ALA A 161 8.63 8.88 -18.67
CA ALA A 161 7.59 9.78 -19.14
C ALA A 161 8.18 11.05 -19.78
N ILE A 162 7.73 11.37 -20.99
CA ILE A 162 8.31 12.43 -21.85
C ILE A 162 8.15 13.81 -21.22
N ASP A 163 7.07 14.03 -20.46
CA ASP A 163 6.78 15.30 -19.79
C ASP A 163 7.67 15.58 -18.56
N GLY A 164 8.50 14.60 -18.15
CA GLY A 164 9.37 14.73 -16.98
C GLY A 164 8.62 14.77 -15.65
N ASN A 165 7.31 14.52 -15.65
CA ASN A 165 6.49 14.50 -14.44
C ASN A 165 6.37 13.08 -13.92
N PHE A 166 7.07 12.77 -12.82
CA PHE A 166 7.27 11.42 -12.32
C PHE A 166 6.46 11.15 -11.05
N LEU A 167 6.19 9.87 -10.78
CA LEU A 167 5.59 9.38 -9.55
C LEU A 167 6.63 9.21 -8.45
N ASP A 168 6.19 9.45 -7.22
CA ASP A 168 6.96 9.16 -6.02
C ASP A 168 6.63 7.77 -5.48
N ILE A 169 5.34 7.44 -5.36
CA ILE A 169 4.88 6.17 -4.80
C ILE A 169 3.76 5.60 -5.67
N VAL A 170 3.84 4.30 -5.94
CA VAL A 170 2.71 3.55 -6.49
C VAL A 170 2.21 2.53 -5.47
N ILE A 171 0.91 2.56 -5.20
CA ILE A 171 0.22 1.61 -4.34
C ILE A 171 -0.28 0.47 -5.22
N VAL A 172 0.12 -0.74 -4.89
CA VAL A 172 -0.20 -1.93 -5.70
C VAL A 172 -0.95 -2.97 -4.89
N VAL A 173 -1.88 -3.64 -5.57
CA VAL A 173 -2.60 -4.81 -5.08
C VAL A 173 -2.11 -5.98 -5.85
N ASP A 174 -1.43 -6.76 -6.02
CA ASP A 174 -0.98 -7.88 -6.85
C ASP A 174 -0.34 -7.51 -8.20
N GLN A 175 -0.48 -6.28 -8.68
CA GLN A 175 0.17 -5.83 -9.91
C GLN A 175 1.57 -5.24 -9.64
N LEU A 176 2.43 -5.27 -10.65
CA LEU A 176 3.80 -4.71 -10.62
C LEU A 176 4.76 -5.34 -9.60
N LEU A 177 4.35 -6.36 -8.83
CA LEU A 177 5.24 -7.10 -7.95
C LEU A 177 6.12 -8.10 -8.70
N THR A 178 5.74 -8.46 -9.92
CA THR A 178 6.44 -9.45 -10.74
C THR A 178 6.85 -8.87 -12.08
N GLY A 179 8.14 -9.01 -12.42
CA GLY A 179 8.64 -8.66 -13.75
C GLY A 179 8.69 -7.16 -14.06
N PHE A 180 8.55 -6.30 -13.05
CA PHE A 180 8.67 -4.86 -13.21
C PHE A 180 10.10 -4.43 -12.92
N ASP A 181 10.81 -4.04 -13.96
CA ASP A 181 12.16 -3.50 -13.85
C ASP A 181 12.09 -1.97 -13.73
N ALA A 182 12.36 -1.47 -12.54
CA ALA A 182 12.37 -0.05 -12.22
C ALA A 182 13.67 0.35 -11.53
N PRO A 183 14.72 0.67 -12.29
CA PRO A 183 16.04 1.01 -11.72
C PRO A 183 16.03 2.21 -10.74
N GLN A 184 14.99 3.02 -10.81
CA GLN A 184 14.81 4.18 -9.93
C GLN A 184 14.00 3.86 -8.66
N MET A 185 13.50 2.65 -8.53
CA MET A 185 12.76 2.21 -7.35
C MET A 185 13.74 1.57 -6.35
N ASN A 186 13.88 2.19 -5.19
CA ASN A 186 14.80 1.72 -4.16
C ASN A 186 14.11 1.33 -2.85
N THR A 187 12.82 1.59 -2.73
CA THR A 187 12.07 1.38 -1.49
C THR A 187 10.82 0.56 -1.76
N LEU A 188 10.65 -0.48 -0.98
CA LEU A 188 9.42 -1.27 -0.92
C LEU A 188 8.78 -1.10 0.46
N TYR A 189 7.58 -0.53 0.49
CA TYR A 189 6.75 -0.53 1.68
C TYR A 189 5.83 -1.74 1.65
N VAL A 190 5.83 -2.51 2.73
CA VAL A 190 5.07 -3.75 2.82
C VAL A 190 4.10 -3.65 4.00
N ASP A 191 2.83 -3.45 3.69
CA ASP A 191 1.74 -3.50 4.67
C ASP A 191 0.99 -4.83 4.53
N ARG A 192 1.74 -5.93 4.55
CA ARG A 192 1.21 -7.30 4.52
C ARG A 192 2.29 -8.32 4.84
N THR A 193 1.88 -9.51 5.25
CA THR A 193 2.80 -10.65 5.35
C THR A 193 3.08 -11.22 3.96
N LEU A 194 4.32 -11.10 3.50
CA LEU A 194 4.79 -11.76 2.27
C LEU A 194 5.29 -13.16 2.62
N LYS A 195 4.82 -14.18 1.89
CA LYS A 195 5.23 -15.58 2.09
C LYS A 195 5.73 -16.18 0.77
N ASN A 196 6.70 -17.10 0.86
CA ASN A 196 7.19 -17.92 -0.25
C ASN A 196 7.65 -17.10 -1.47
N ALA A 197 7.15 -17.45 -2.66
CA ALA A 197 7.54 -16.84 -3.92
C ALA A 197 7.32 -15.32 -3.99
N LEU A 198 6.28 -14.79 -3.33
CA LEU A 198 6.01 -13.36 -3.31
C LEU A 198 7.10 -12.55 -2.59
N LEU A 199 7.68 -13.10 -1.53
CA LEU A 199 8.80 -12.47 -0.84
C LEU A 199 10.04 -12.42 -1.73
N ILE A 200 10.34 -13.51 -2.46
CA ILE A 200 11.49 -13.59 -3.37
C ILE A 200 11.32 -12.64 -4.57
N GLN A 201 10.09 -12.46 -5.05
CA GLN A 201 9.80 -11.59 -6.19
C GLN A 201 9.78 -10.10 -5.84
N ALA A 202 9.60 -9.76 -4.56
CA ALA A 202 9.57 -8.40 -4.06
C ALA A 202 10.99 -7.83 -3.78
N TYR A 203 11.99 -8.68 -3.70
CA TYR A 203 13.41 -8.35 -3.51
C TYR A 203 14.22 -8.66 -4.78
#